data_8798d4da6c2bf28acdf1f166dedfd5e5
#
_entry.id   8798d4da6c2bf28acdf1f166dedfd5e5
#
_cell.length_a   1.000
_cell.length_b   1.000
_cell.length_c   1.000
_cell.angle_alpha   90.00
_cell.angle_beta   90.00
_cell.angle_gamma   90.00
#
_symmetry.space_group_name_H-M   'P 1'
#
loop_
_entity.id
_entity.type
_entity.pdbx_description
1 polymer ?
#
loop_
_entity_poly.entity_id
_entity_poly.type
_entity_poly.pdbx_seq_one_letter_code
_entity_poly.pdbx_strand_id
1 'polypeptide(L)'
;MRSWVAAAAVVLVALASTSAARVKAQSAATPDPSDLAEGRRLFEQKGNCQACHGWSGDGHKTDNQMPDGANLRETKLPRAGLVMTIKCGRLNSQMPAFDKFAYSDGRCYGKTQADLKAYPTRMPDPPSTLQPREVDLLVDFMLARIVGQGPMDRAKCAQFWDTDTDVCRSLP
;
A
#
# COMPACT_ATOMS: atom_id res chain seq x y z
N MET A 1 -35.95 -78.83 -18.78
CA MET A 1 -35.97 -77.62 -19.63
C MET A 1 -35.63 -76.46 -18.73
N ARG A 2 -34.36 -75.92 -18.78
CA ARG A 2 -33.85 -74.86 -17.91
C ARG A 2 -33.64 -73.62 -18.77
N SER A 3 -34.45 -72.58 -18.53
CA SER A 3 -34.33 -71.28 -19.18
C SER A 3 -33.30 -70.40 -18.42
N TRP A 4 -32.31 -69.99 -19.13
CA TRP A 4 -31.31 -69.01 -18.64
C TRP A 4 -31.74 -67.61 -19.07
N VAL A 5 -32.02 -66.75 -18.10
CA VAL A 5 -32.28 -65.32 -18.32
C VAL A 5 -30.94 -64.59 -18.04
N ALA A 6 -30.38 -64.04 -19.13
CA ALA A 6 -29.17 -63.21 -19.02
C ALA A 6 -29.58 -61.80 -18.64
N ALA A 7 -29.13 -61.34 -17.47
CA ALA A 7 -29.28 -59.95 -17.07
C ALA A 7 -28.10 -59.13 -17.60
N ALA A 8 -28.39 -58.20 -18.49
CA ALA A 8 -27.42 -57.22 -18.97
C ALA A 8 -27.34 -56.06 -18.00
N ALA A 9 -26.20 -55.89 -17.32
CA ALA A 9 -25.91 -54.75 -16.50
C ALA A 9 -25.38 -53.55 -17.36
N VAL A 10 -26.18 -52.51 -17.47
CA VAL A 10 -25.78 -51.25 -18.11
C VAL A 10 -24.98 -50.41 -17.08
N VAL A 11 -23.68 -50.28 -17.30
CA VAL A 11 -22.80 -49.38 -16.50
C VAL A 11 -22.88 -47.98 -17.11
N LEU A 12 -23.60 -47.08 -16.47
CA LEU A 12 -23.60 -45.65 -16.77
C LEU A 12 -22.35 -45.00 -16.16
N VAL A 13 -21.36 -44.71 -17.00
CA VAL A 13 -20.20 -43.90 -16.62
C VAL A 13 -20.62 -42.43 -16.70
N ALA A 14 -20.86 -41.81 -15.55
CA ALA A 14 -21.09 -40.38 -15.46
C ALA A 14 -19.73 -39.65 -15.57
N LEU A 15 -19.50 -39.02 -16.72
CA LEU A 15 -18.38 -38.10 -16.92
C LEU A 15 -18.65 -36.79 -16.15
N ALA A 16 -18.07 -36.68 -14.97
CA ALA A 16 -18.07 -35.43 -14.22
C ALA A 16 -17.10 -34.46 -14.89
N SER A 17 -17.65 -33.53 -15.68
CA SER A 17 -16.90 -32.41 -16.25
C SER A 17 -16.53 -31.41 -15.12
N THR A 18 -15.34 -31.50 -14.59
CA THR A 18 -14.78 -30.48 -13.67
C THR A 18 -14.44 -29.23 -14.47
N SER A 19 -15.34 -28.27 -14.48
CA SER A 19 -15.06 -26.92 -14.98
C SER A 19 -14.09 -26.25 -14.01
N ALA A 20 -12.79 -26.33 -14.30
CA ALA A 20 -11.79 -25.52 -13.63
C ALA A 20 -12.04 -24.04 -13.98
N ALA A 21 -12.66 -23.31 -13.08
CA ALA A 21 -12.77 -21.87 -13.17
C ALA A 21 -11.34 -21.29 -13.21
N ARG A 22 -10.89 -20.88 -14.39
CA ARG A 22 -9.67 -20.09 -14.55
C ARG A 22 -9.88 -18.75 -13.84
N VAL A 23 -9.37 -18.64 -12.62
CA VAL A 23 -9.16 -17.34 -11.98
C VAL A 23 -8.18 -16.60 -12.88
N LYS A 24 -8.69 -15.67 -13.70
CA LYS A 24 -7.85 -14.70 -14.40
C LYS A 24 -7.12 -13.93 -13.30
N ALA A 25 -5.80 -14.16 -13.17
CA ALA A 25 -4.95 -13.22 -12.46
C ALA A 25 -5.15 -11.87 -13.17
N GLN A 26 -5.82 -10.94 -12.48
CA GLN A 26 -5.89 -9.55 -12.93
C GLN A 26 -4.45 -9.04 -12.91
N SER A 27 -3.85 -8.92 -14.08
CA SER A 27 -2.65 -8.13 -14.27
C SER A 27 -2.95 -6.76 -13.65
N ALA A 28 -2.18 -6.38 -12.64
CA ALA A 28 -2.30 -5.05 -12.06
C ALA A 28 -2.12 -4.05 -13.22
N ALA A 29 -3.19 -3.35 -13.59
CA ALA A 29 -3.12 -2.34 -14.63
C ALA A 29 -2.07 -1.30 -14.18
N THR A 30 -1.23 -0.88 -15.12
CA THR A 30 -0.29 0.23 -14.84
C THR A 30 -1.12 1.43 -14.40
N PRO A 31 -0.79 2.06 -13.24
CA PRO A 31 -1.56 3.20 -12.76
C PRO A 31 -1.57 4.32 -13.81
N ASP A 32 -2.70 5.02 -13.92
CA ASP A 32 -2.82 6.18 -14.80
C ASP A 32 -1.82 7.27 -14.40
N PRO A 33 -1.14 7.93 -15.35
CA PRO A 33 -0.21 9.03 -15.04
C PRO A 33 -0.82 10.13 -14.17
N SER A 34 -2.09 10.47 -14.38
CA SER A 34 -2.80 11.47 -13.56
C SER A 34 -3.02 11.00 -12.12
N ASP A 35 -3.28 9.71 -11.92
CA ASP A 35 -3.41 9.10 -10.58
C ASP A 35 -2.06 9.09 -9.86
N LEU A 36 -0.96 8.82 -10.58
CA LEU A 36 0.39 8.92 -10.01
C LEU A 36 0.77 10.37 -9.64
N ALA A 37 0.42 11.34 -10.49
CA ALA A 37 0.66 12.76 -10.18
C ALA A 37 -0.11 13.20 -8.93
N GLU A 38 -1.37 12.78 -8.78
CA GLU A 38 -2.16 13.04 -7.57
C GLU A 38 -1.57 12.33 -6.36
N GLY A 39 -1.15 11.07 -6.49
CA GLY A 39 -0.47 10.33 -5.43
C GLY A 39 0.80 11.04 -4.94
N ARG A 40 1.60 11.60 -5.86
CA ARG A 40 2.75 12.43 -5.53
C ARG A 40 2.34 13.69 -4.75
N ARG A 41 1.33 14.41 -5.24
CA ARG A 41 0.80 15.59 -4.54
C ARG A 41 0.34 15.27 -3.11
N LEU A 42 -0.29 14.11 -2.93
CA LEU A 42 -0.69 13.63 -1.59
C LEU A 42 0.53 13.35 -0.70
N PHE A 43 1.59 12.74 -1.24
CA PHE A 43 2.84 12.47 -0.53
C PHE A 43 3.55 13.75 -0.11
N GLU A 44 3.65 14.74 -1.01
CA GLU A 44 4.42 15.96 -0.79
C GLU A 44 3.65 17.01 0.02
N GLN A 45 2.34 17.14 -0.22
CA GLN A 45 1.56 18.28 0.28
C GLN A 45 0.54 17.86 1.34
N LYS A 46 -0.55 17.19 0.94
CA LYS A 46 -1.67 16.93 1.84
C LYS A 46 -1.31 16.03 3.01
N GLY A 47 -0.61 14.92 2.73
CA GLY A 47 -0.10 14.00 3.74
C GLY A 47 1.21 14.47 4.37
N ASN A 48 1.95 15.33 3.65
CA ASN A 48 3.27 15.85 4.02
C ASN A 48 4.23 14.76 4.50
N CYS A 49 4.20 13.62 3.83
CA CYS A 49 5.01 12.44 4.20
C CYS A 49 6.50 12.73 4.10
N GLN A 50 6.90 13.58 3.15
CA GLN A 50 8.29 13.99 2.95
C GLN A 50 8.90 14.69 4.16
N ALA A 51 8.11 15.35 5.00
CA ALA A 51 8.61 16.04 6.18
C ALA A 51 9.39 15.10 7.10
N CYS A 52 8.95 13.84 7.22
CA CYS A 52 9.60 12.80 8.01
C CYS A 52 10.40 11.80 7.16
N HIS A 53 9.85 11.41 6.00
CA HIS A 53 10.40 10.32 5.17
C HIS A 53 11.38 10.78 4.08
N GLY A 54 11.58 12.10 3.93
CA GLY A 54 12.36 12.66 2.83
C GLY A 54 11.55 12.78 1.54
N TRP A 55 11.94 13.72 0.67
CA TRP A 55 11.24 13.94 -0.61
C TRP A 55 11.25 12.68 -1.50
N SER A 56 12.36 11.94 -1.47
CA SER A 56 12.53 10.70 -2.24
C SER A 56 12.01 9.46 -1.52
N GLY A 57 11.60 9.58 -0.25
CA GLY A 57 11.22 8.47 0.62
C GLY A 57 12.40 7.70 1.21
N ASP A 58 13.61 8.29 1.24
CA ASP A 58 14.85 7.65 1.70
C ASP A 58 15.09 7.76 3.22
N GLY A 59 14.17 8.38 3.95
CA GLY A 59 14.26 8.60 5.40
C GLY A 59 15.01 9.88 5.80
N HIS A 60 15.55 10.64 4.83
CA HIS A 60 16.18 11.94 5.10
C HIS A 60 15.13 13.05 5.13
N LYS A 61 14.60 13.30 6.31
CA LYS A 61 13.52 14.27 6.52
C LYS A 61 13.82 15.64 5.91
N THR A 62 12.78 16.31 5.39
CA THR A 62 12.90 17.65 4.82
C THR A 62 12.59 18.74 5.83
N ASP A 63 12.03 18.39 6.98
CA ASP A 63 11.73 19.32 8.07
C ASP A 63 12.47 18.90 9.36
N ASN A 64 13.37 19.73 9.80
CA ASN A 64 14.19 19.45 11.01
C ASN A 64 13.38 19.41 12.31
N GLN A 65 12.17 19.96 12.33
CA GLN A 65 11.27 19.92 13.49
C GLN A 65 10.50 18.60 13.58
N MET A 66 10.47 17.85 12.49
CA MET A 66 9.76 16.57 12.42
C MET A 66 10.66 15.40 12.87
N PRO A 67 10.07 14.31 13.38
CA PRO A 67 10.82 13.10 13.72
C PRO A 67 11.41 12.44 12.46
N ASP A 68 12.42 11.60 12.64
CA ASP A 68 12.96 10.79 11.55
C ASP A 68 11.93 9.72 11.15
N GLY A 69 11.65 9.64 9.86
CA GLY A 69 10.80 8.59 9.26
C GLY A 69 11.63 7.39 8.79
N ALA A 70 10.96 6.28 8.59
CA ALA A 70 11.61 5.11 8.01
C ALA A 70 12.02 5.38 6.56
N ASN A 71 13.12 4.73 6.11
CA ASN A 71 13.47 4.66 4.69
C ASN A 71 12.43 3.80 3.96
N LEU A 72 11.55 4.45 3.21
CA LEU A 72 10.48 3.78 2.47
C LEU A 72 11.02 3.07 1.21
N ARG A 73 12.18 3.48 0.71
CA ARG A 73 12.81 2.86 -0.47
C ARG A 73 13.32 1.45 -0.20
N GLU A 74 13.57 1.13 1.07
CA GLU A 74 14.00 -0.20 1.53
C GLU A 74 12.84 -1.05 2.05
N THR A 75 11.66 -0.47 2.26
CA THR A 75 10.51 -1.22 2.78
C THR A 75 10.04 -2.28 1.78
N LYS A 76 9.59 -3.42 2.31
CA LYS A 76 9.03 -4.53 1.54
C LYS A 76 7.54 -4.76 1.87
N LEU A 77 6.90 -3.76 2.47
CA LEU A 77 5.48 -3.89 2.81
C LEU A 77 4.65 -4.05 1.53
N PRO A 78 3.75 -5.04 1.51
CA PRO A 78 2.80 -5.18 0.41
C PRO A 78 1.76 -4.05 0.47
N ARG A 79 1.01 -3.84 -0.62
CA ARG A 79 -0.05 -2.83 -0.71
C ARG A 79 -0.94 -2.76 0.53
N ALA A 80 -1.46 -3.89 0.98
CA ALA A 80 -2.34 -3.94 2.15
C ALA A 80 -1.65 -3.43 3.43
N GLY A 81 -0.36 -3.73 3.61
CA GLY A 81 0.45 -3.25 4.73
C GLY A 81 0.68 -1.74 4.67
N LEU A 82 0.93 -1.18 3.48
CA LEU A 82 1.05 0.26 3.26
C LEU A 82 -0.26 0.98 3.57
N VAL A 83 -1.38 0.50 3.01
CA VAL A 83 -2.72 1.05 3.26
C VAL A 83 -3.03 1.06 4.76
N MET A 84 -2.80 -0.08 5.45
CA MET A 84 -3.03 -0.17 6.89
C MET A 84 -2.15 0.81 7.67
N THR A 85 -0.85 0.89 7.32
CA THR A 85 0.10 1.78 8.00
C THR A 85 -0.27 3.25 7.81
N ILE A 86 -0.68 3.66 6.61
CA ILE A 86 -1.09 5.04 6.35
C ILE A 86 -2.40 5.35 7.10
N LYS A 87 -3.41 4.50 6.97
CA LYS A 87 -4.70 4.72 7.63
C LYS A 87 -4.59 4.77 9.14
N CYS A 88 -3.83 3.87 9.72
CA CYS A 88 -3.80 3.63 11.16
C CYS A 88 -2.58 4.19 11.87
N GLY A 89 -1.61 4.74 11.13
CA GLY A 89 -0.33 5.12 11.70
C GLY A 89 0.44 3.91 12.25
N ARG A 90 1.41 4.17 13.11
CA ARG A 90 2.18 3.11 13.79
C ARG A 90 2.10 3.29 15.30
N LEU A 91 1.58 2.27 15.96
CA LEU A 91 1.51 2.25 17.43
C LEU A 91 2.90 2.46 18.03
N ASN A 92 2.94 3.18 19.15
CA ASN A 92 4.18 3.51 19.85
C ASN A 92 5.23 4.25 18.98
N SER A 93 4.76 5.07 18.05
CA SER A 93 5.62 5.88 17.19
C SER A 93 4.97 7.25 16.91
N GLN A 94 5.71 8.12 16.24
CA GLN A 94 5.22 9.44 15.83
C GLN A 94 4.63 9.44 14.40
N MET A 95 4.44 8.28 13.78
CA MET A 95 3.73 8.23 12.51
C MET A 95 2.22 8.33 12.75
N PRO A 96 1.54 9.41 12.27
CA PRO A 96 0.14 9.65 12.54
C PRO A 96 -0.78 8.70 11.76
N ALA A 97 -2.02 8.59 12.22
CA ALA A 97 -3.10 7.91 11.52
C ALA A 97 -3.84 8.91 10.61
N PHE A 98 -3.91 8.60 9.31
CA PHE A 98 -4.56 9.48 8.32
C PHE A 98 -6.03 9.17 8.09
N ASP A 99 -6.57 8.05 8.61
CA ASP A 99 -8.00 7.77 8.58
C ASP A 99 -8.70 8.58 9.70
N LYS A 100 -9.66 9.41 9.31
CA LYS A 100 -10.49 10.21 10.25
C LYS A 100 -11.11 9.36 11.38
N PHE A 101 -11.40 8.09 11.10
CA PHE A 101 -12.05 7.17 12.04
C PHE A 101 -11.08 6.12 12.62
N ALA A 102 -9.77 6.31 12.46
CA ALA A 102 -8.79 5.47 13.12
C ALA A 102 -9.09 5.38 14.63
N TYR A 103 -9.00 4.20 15.17
CA TYR A 103 -9.20 3.95 16.60
C TYR A 103 -10.58 4.29 17.17
N SER A 104 -11.60 4.53 16.34
CA SER A 104 -12.98 4.77 16.81
C SER A 104 -13.73 3.48 17.13
N ASP A 105 -13.46 2.39 16.42
CA ASP A 105 -14.24 1.14 16.43
C ASP A 105 -13.38 -0.14 16.33
N GLY A 106 -12.10 -0.05 16.64
CA GLY A 106 -11.18 -1.19 16.58
C GLY A 106 -10.65 -1.53 15.18
N ARG A 107 -11.04 -0.79 14.12
CA ARG A 107 -10.58 -1.02 12.74
C ARG A 107 -9.06 -0.95 12.57
N CYS A 108 -8.38 -0.22 13.45
CA CYS A 108 -6.94 -0.08 13.48
C CYS A 108 -6.33 -1.00 14.56
N TYR A 109 -5.77 -2.12 14.12
CA TYR A 109 -5.09 -3.10 14.97
C TYR A 109 -5.94 -3.66 16.12
N GLY A 110 -7.27 -3.62 16.00
CA GLY A 110 -8.18 -4.02 17.08
C GLY A 110 -8.13 -3.08 18.29
N LYS A 111 -7.62 -1.85 18.13
CA LYS A 111 -7.43 -0.85 19.20
C LYS A 111 -8.41 0.30 19.07
N THR A 112 -8.71 0.91 20.22
CA THR A 112 -9.53 2.11 20.35
C THR A 112 -8.69 3.28 20.87
N GLN A 113 -9.24 4.48 20.92
CA GLN A 113 -8.58 5.65 21.50
C GLN A 113 -8.19 5.45 22.97
N ALA A 114 -8.96 4.66 23.72
CA ALA A 114 -8.61 4.35 25.10
C ALA A 114 -7.32 3.52 25.21
N ASP A 115 -7.13 2.57 24.28
CA ASP A 115 -5.95 1.72 24.25
C ASP A 115 -4.68 2.49 23.92
N LEU A 116 -4.78 3.59 23.13
CA LEU A 116 -3.61 4.39 22.75
C LEU A 116 -2.92 5.03 23.96
N LYS A 117 -3.62 5.27 25.05
CA LYS A 117 -3.07 5.85 26.27
C LYS A 117 -2.03 4.95 26.96
N ALA A 118 -2.03 3.66 26.65
CA ALA A 118 -1.07 2.70 27.22
C ALA A 118 0.30 2.74 26.56
N TYR A 119 0.43 3.42 25.39
CA TYR A 119 1.71 3.50 24.70
C TYR A 119 2.54 4.70 25.17
N PRO A 120 3.85 4.50 25.46
CA PRO A 120 4.73 5.57 25.94
C PRO A 120 4.94 6.68 24.89
N THR A 121 4.99 6.33 23.61
CA THR A 121 5.06 7.31 22.53
C THR A 121 3.66 7.63 22.01
N ARG A 122 3.25 8.88 22.18
CA ARG A 122 1.97 9.36 21.67
C ARG A 122 2.05 9.58 20.17
N MET A 123 1.10 9.03 19.45
CA MET A 123 0.89 9.31 18.02
C MET A 123 0.34 10.74 17.88
N PRO A 124 0.97 11.60 17.05
CA PRO A 124 0.46 12.94 16.79
C PRO A 124 -0.77 12.90 15.87
N ASP A 125 -1.49 14.02 15.82
CA ASP A 125 -2.52 14.21 14.82
C ASP A 125 -1.87 14.42 13.44
N PRO A 126 -2.47 13.90 12.35
CA PRO A 126 -1.96 14.12 11.01
C PRO A 126 -2.16 15.58 10.58
N PRO A 127 -1.35 16.13 9.67
CA PRO A 127 -1.55 17.47 9.12
C PRO A 127 -2.90 17.60 8.42
N SER A 128 -3.41 16.50 7.88
CA SER A 128 -4.72 16.40 7.24
C SER A 128 -5.16 14.93 7.19
N THR A 129 -6.46 14.66 7.21
CA THR A 129 -6.99 13.31 6.99
C THR A 129 -7.05 12.98 5.50
N LEU A 130 -6.88 11.70 5.16
CA LEU A 130 -6.98 11.19 3.81
C LEU A 130 -8.26 10.37 3.63
N GLN A 131 -8.95 10.61 2.50
CA GLN A 131 -10.09 9.80 2.09
C GLN A 131 -9.60 8.42 1.60
N PRO A 132 -10.44 7.38 1.60
CA PRO A 132 -10.04 6.05 1.14
C PRO A 132 -9.39 6.04 -0.26
N ARG A 133 -9.97 6.77 -1.23
CA ARG A 133 -9.40 6.90 -2.58
C ARG A 133 -8.04 7.61 -2.57
N GLU A 134 -7.85 8.62 -1.73
CA GLU A 134 -6.56 9.31 -1.62
C GLU A 134 -5.47 8.40 -1.05
N VAL A 135 -5.81 7.52 -0.10
CA VAL A 135 -4.89 6.49 0.39
C VAL A 135 -4.50 5.53 -0.73
N ASP A 136 -5.47 5.11 -1.57
CA ASP A 136 -5.18 4.22 -2.70
C ASP A 136 -4.26 4.87 -3.72
N LEU A 137 -4.52 6.12 -4.12
CA LEU A 137 -3.67 6.88 -5.04
C LEU A 137 -2.26 7.11 -4.50
N LEU A 138 -2.16 7.46 -3.21
CA LEU A 138 -0.88 7.60 -2.52
C LEU A 138 -0.09 6.30 -2.53
N VAL A 139 -0.72 5.17 -2.23
CA VAL A 139 -0.07 3.85 -2.23
C VAL A 139 0.33 3.42 -3.63
N ASP A 140 -0.48 3.70 -4.66
CA ASP A 140 -0.12 3.43 -6.05
C ASP A 140 1.14 4.20 -6.47
N PHE A 141 1.21 5.49 -6.14
CA PHE A 141 2.40 6.30 -6.36
C PHE A 141 3.61 5.73 -5.59
N MET A 142 3.45 5.43 -4.30
CA MET A 142 4.54 4.90 -3.48
C MET A 142 5.09 3.59 -4.03
N LEU A 143 4.23 2.67 -4.45
CA LEU A 143 4.65 1.40 -5.05
C LEU A 143 5.34 1.59 -6.39
N ALA A 144 4.89 2.56 -7.19
CA ALA A 144 5.46 2.83 -8.50
C ALA A 144 6.81 3.58 -8.45
N ARG A 145 7.05 4.40 -7.42
CA ARG A 145 8.15 5.38 -7.41
C ARG A 145 9.09 5.32 -6.21
N ILE A 146 8.66 4.72 -5.08
CA ILE A 146 9.38 4.78 -3.81
C ILE A 146 9.69 3.39 -3.26
N VAL A 147 8.65 2.63 -2.96
CA VAL A 147 8.73 1.39 -2.17
C VAL A 147 9.57 0.34 -2.87
N GLY A 148 10.61 -0.15 -2.19
CA GLY A 148 11.48 -1.19 -2.70
C GLY A 148 12.37 -0.80 -3.87
N GLN A 149 12.44 0.50 -4.23
CA GLN A 149 13.21 0.99 -5.38
C GLN A 149 14.72 1.11 -5.08
N GLY A 150 15.15 0.87 -3.84
CA GLY A 150 16.54 1.05 -3.43
C GLY A 150 17.01 2.51 -3.53
N PRO A 151 18.33 2.77 -3.52
CA PRO A 151 18.87 4.12 -3.57
C PRO A 151 18.34 4.94 -4.75
N MET A 152 18.19 6.25 -4.55
CA MET A 152 17.80 7.19 -5.59
C MET A 152 18.96 7.39 -6.56
N ASP A 153 18.65 7.37 -7.84
CA ASP A 153 19.56 7.73 -8.94
C ASP A 153 18.83 8.72 -9.88
N ARG A 154 19.55 9.27 -10.87
CA ARG A 154 18.98 10.25 -11.82
C ARG A 154 17.76 9.72 -12.55
N ALA A 155 17.79 8.46 -13.02
CA ALA A 155 16.69 7.87 -13.78
C ALA A 155 15.41 7.74 -12.92
N LYS A 156 15.54 7.25 -11.68
CA LYS A 156 14.44 7.15 -10.72
C LYS A 156 13.93 8.53 -10.29
N CYS A 157 14.83 9.50 -10.16
CA CYS A 157 14.46 10.88 -9.86
C CYS A 157 13.63 11.49 -11.00
N ALA A 158 14.05 11.31 -12.24
CA ALA A 158 13.27 11.77 -13.40
C ALA A 158 11.89 11.09 -13.48
N GLN A 159 11.79 9.81 -13.12
CA GLN A 159 10.50 9.11 -13.01
C GLN A 159 9.65 9.62 -11.83
N PHE A 160 10.27 10.01 -10.71
CA PHE A 160 9.56 10.56 -9.55
C PHE A 160 8.90 11.90 -9.91
N TRP A 161 9.62 12.76 -10.62
CA TRP A 161 9.15 14.10 -11.01
C TRP A 161 8.42 14.14 -12.36
N ASP A 162 8.38 13.03 -13.11
CA ASP A 162 7.97 12.93 -14.50
C ASP A 162 8.75 13.87 -15.44
N THR A 163 9.94 14.32 -15.00
CA THR A 163 10.86 15.18 -15.75
C THR A 163 12.27 15.17 -15.13
N ASP A 164 13.30 15.42 -15.94
CA ASP A 164 14.69 15.52 -15.48
C ASP A 164 14.98 16.92 -14.91
N THR A 165 14.74 17.10 -13.64
CA THR A 165 14.94 18.37 -12.91
C THR A 165 16.42 18.62 -12.58
N ASP A 166 16.77 19.82 -12.10
CA ASP A 166 18.11 20.13 -11.62
C ASP A 166 18.53 19.25 -10.46
N VAL A 167 17.60 18.92 -9.58
CA VAL A 167 17.83 17.95 -8.47
C VAL A 167 18.26 16.60 -9.02
N CYS A 168 17.60 16.11 -10.08
CA CYS A 168 17.93 14.82 -10.67
C CYS A 168 19.30 14.81 -11.35
N ARG A 169 19.68 15.93 -11.98
CA ARG A 169 21.00 16.05 -12.64
C ARG A 169 22.19 16.05 -11.67
N SER A 170 21.95 16.31 -10.40
CA SER A 170 22.98 16.23 -9.35
C SER A 170 23.17 14.83 -8.77
N LEU A 171 22.31 13.87 -9.14
CA LEU A 171 22.38 12.49 -8.67
C LEU A 171 23.22 11.60 -9.61
N PRO A 172 23.79 10.50 -9.07
CA PRO A 172 24.56 9.54 -9.86
C PRO A 172 23.70 8.81 -10.91
#